data_f9d96c8a86d846f563d5141693e40df1
#
_entry.id   f9d96c8a86d846f563d5141693e40df1
#
_cell.length_a   1.000
_cell.length_b   1.000
_cell.length_c   1.000
_cell.angle_alpha   90.00
_cell.angle_beta   90.00
_cell.angle_gamma   90.00
#
_symmetry.space_group_name_H-M   'P 1'
#
loop_
_entity.id
_entity.type
_entity.pdbx_description
1 polymer ?
#
loop_
_entity_poly.entity_id
_entity_poly.type
_entity_poly.pdbx_seq_one_letter_code
_entity_poly.pdbx_strand_id
1 'polypeptide(L)'
;MKNLYFTLLLSLISLLFTNVVFAQCDNVTVSGLTNPGPFEVKTLTEADGIRNGPNYLGATIYYPENATPPFASIAIIPGYTALPSSVEEWGPFYASHGIVTIIIGTNSVYDFPELRAIALLDALETIKQENTRISSPLEGALNINQLAVSGWSMGGGGAQRAAVLDNTIAGVVALCPWLPNPQLNHQSPVLIFSGENDTVAYPSQHADIHYNTTPNTTDKLLFEIENGDHYVANSPNGGGGSVGQIALSWLKLYVEENDCYCPLLTDNLLVNPVAASKVEQSFGCESLGINQEKLAIAVYPNPTKNTVNIEITEDVYYQIISTLGQQLLKGHLTGENKQIDLSQLPASIYYLYIKGQVVKLLKYN
;
A
#
# COMPACT_ATOMS: atom_id res chain seq x y z
N MET A 1 -33.61 -29.93 -36.33
CA MET A 1 -33.69 -29.31 -35.01
C MET A 1 -32.48 -29.55 -34.09
N LYS A 2 -31.65 -30.57 -34.28
CA LYS A 2 -30.48 -30.84 -33.42
C LYS A 2 -29.26 -29.90 -33.71
N ASN A 3 -29.15 -29.31 -34.89
CA ASN A 3 -28.01 -28.48 -35.28
C ASN A 3 -28.17 -27.00 -34.87
N LEU A 4 -29.36 -26.57 -34.45
CA LEU A 4 -29.60 -25.18 -34.07
C LEU A 4 -29.19 -24.91 -32.61
N TYR A 5 -29.21 -25.92 -31.75
CA TYR A 5 -28.79 -25.81 -30.35
C TYR A 5 -27.27 -25.82 -30.16
N PHE A 6 -26.53 -26.41 -31.10
CA PHE A 6 -25.07 -26.47 -31.04
C PHE A 6 -24.41 -25.11 -31.39
N THR A 7 -25.03 -24.39 -32.33
CA THR A 7 -24.56 -23.04 -32.72
C THR A 7 -24.91 -21.96 -31.64
N LEU A 8 -26.01 -22.12 -30.91
CA LEU A 8 -26.35 -21.20 -29.81
C LEU A 8 -25.47 -21.42 -28.57
N LEU A 9 -24.98 -22.64 -28.32
CA LEU A 9 -24.10 -22.94 -27.18
C LEU A 9 -22.67 -22.42 -27.42
N LEU A 10 -22.20 -22.38 -28.67
CA LEU A 10 -20.89 -21.80 -29.00
C LEU A 10 -20.88 -20.25 -28.91
N SER A 11 -22.00 -19.60 -29.15
CA SER A 11 -22.11 -18.13 -29.06
C SER A 11 -22.23 -17.62 -27.63
N LEU A 12 -22.63 -18.45 -26.66
CA LEU A 12 -22.71 -18.07 -25.25
C LEU A 12 -21.37 -18.21 -24.50
N ILE A 13 -20.43 -19.01 -25.02
CA ILE A 13 -19.10 -19.21 -24.39
C ILE A 13 -18.13 -18.05 -24.76
N SER A 14 -18.42 -17.27 -25.80
CA SER A 14 -17.56 -16.15 -26.23
C SER A 14 -17.75 -14.85 -25.42
N LEU A 15 -18.62 -14.81 -24.41
CA LEU A 15 -18.94 -13.61 -23.62
C LEU A 15 -18.31 -13.61 -22.21
N LEU A 16 -17.45 -14.56 -21.87
CA LEU A 16 -16.78 -14.63 -20.57
C LEU A 16 -15.27 -14.29 -20.65
N PHE A 17 -14.83 -13.55 -21.65
CA PHE A 17 -13.55 -12.88 -21.56
C PHE A 17 -13.73 -11.64 -20.69
N THR A 18 -13.58 -11.80 -19.39
CA THR A 18 -13.27 -10.69 -18.51
C THR A 18 -11.98 -10.06 -19.02
N ASN A 19 -12.10 -8.89 -19.64
CA ASN A 19 -10.94 -8.03 -19.84
C ASN A 19 -10.36 -7.79 -18.45
N VAL A 20 -9.24 -8.40 -18.14
CA VAL A 20 -8.38 -7.94 -17.05
C VAL A 20 -7.86 -6.60 -17.52
N VAL A 21 -8.57 -5.54 -17.16
CA VAL A 21 -8.08 -4.17 -17.30
C VAL A 21 -6.95 -4.09 -16.29
N PHE A 22 -5.71 -4.16 -16.75
CA PHE A 22 -4.58 -3.71 -15.95
C PHE A 22 -4.86 -2.27 -15.58
N ALA A 23 -4.96 -1.98 -14.30
CA ALA A 23 -5.11 -0.61 -13.84
C ALA A 23 -3.92 0.18 -14.40
N GLN A 24 -4.21 1.15 -15.26
CA GLN A 24 -3.18 2.02 -15.82
C GLN A 24 -2.85 3.03 -14.73
N CYS A 25 -1.62 2.99 -14.21
CA CYS A 25 -1.18 3.85 -13.10
C CYS A 25 -0.88 5.30 -13.52
N ASP A 26 -1.19 5.69 -14.73
CA ASP A 26 -0.87 7.01 -15.32
C ASP A 26 -1.43 8.21 -14.53
N ASN A 27 -2.43 7.98 -13.69
CA ASN A 27 -3.07 9.03 -12.89
C ASN A 27 -2.50 9.17 -11.47
N VAL A 28 -1.60 8.26 -11.05
CA VAL A 28 -1.00 8.31 -9.71
C VAL A 28 0.32 9.06 -9.79
N THR A 29 0.34 10.27 -9.25
CA THR A 29 1.48 11.18 -9.29
C THR A 29 1.70 11.85 -7.95
N VAL A 30 2.91 12.32 -7.67
CA VAL A 30 3.22 13.10 -6.45
C VAL A 30 2.33 14.36 -6.36
N SER A 31 2.04 15.01 -7.48
CA SER A 31 1.16 16.18 -7.51
C SER A 31 -0.30 15.87 -7.16
N GLY A 32 -0.73 14.61 -7.24
CA GLY A 32 -2.04 14.16 -6.78
C GLY A 32 -2.15 13.94 -5.27
N LEU A 33 -1.02 14.00 -4.54
CA LEU A 33 -0.96 13.81 -3.08
C LEU A 33 -1.03 15.13 -2.31
N THR A 34 -1.71 16.12 -2.84
CA THR A 34 -1.81 17.46 -2.24
C THR A 34 -2.69 17.49 -0.99
N ASN A 35 -2.51 18.50 -0.16
CA ASN A 35 -3.42 18.83 0.95
C ASN A 35 -4.13 20.17 0.65
N PRO A 36 -5.47 20.20 0.49
CA PRO A 36 -6.39 19.06 0.53
C PRO A 36 -6.34 18.20 -0.73
N GLY A 37 -6.88 16.96 -0.61
CA GLY A 37 -7.15 16.06 -1.74
C GLY A 37 -8.40 16.46 -2.54
N PRO A 38 -8.84 15.61 -3.51
CA PRO A 38 -9.88 15.96 -4.47
C PRO A 38 -11.32 15.91 -3.93
N PHE A 39 -11.56 15.27 -2.75
CA PHE A 39 -12.92 15.07 -2.26
C PHE A 39 -13.31 16.09 -1.18
N GLU A 40 -14.58 16.48 -1.16
CA GLU A 40 -15.16 17.22 -0.05
C GLU A 40 -15.24 16.34 1.20
N VAL A 41 -15.03 16.93 2.36
CA VAL A 41 -14.98 16.22 3.64
C VAL A 41 -16.16 16.61 4.50
N LYS A 42 -16.83 15.58 5.03
CA LYS A 42 -17.88 15.72 6.07
C LYS A 42 -17.41 15.06 7.36
N THR A 43 -18.10 15.38 8.43
CA THR A 43 -17.81 14.84 9.77
C THR A 43 -19.04 14.20 10.39
N LEU A 44 -18.78 13.21 11.26
CA LEU A 44 -19.74 12.67 12.21
C LEU A 44 -19.12 12.73 13.59
N THR A 45 -19.94 13.04 14.58
CA THR A 45 -19.59 13.06 15.98
C THR A 45 -20.58 12.24 16.81
N GLU A 46 -20.37 12.12 18.10
CA GLU A 46 -21.32 11.48 19.00
C GLU A 46 -22.71 12.14 18.96
N ALA A 47 -22.79 13.44 18.65
CA ALA A 47 -24.07 14.14 18.45
C ALA A 47 -24.83 13.65 17.22
N ASP A 48 -24.13 13.07 16.26
CA ASP A 48 -24.70 12.44 15.04
C ASP A 48 -25.00 10.95 15.25
N GLY A 49 -24.83 10.46 16.48
CA GLY A 49 -25.17 9.11 16.90
C GLY A 49 -24.07 8.06 16.67
N ILE A 50 -22.82 8.46 16.43
CA ILE A 50 -21.73 7.50 16.47
C ILE A 50 -21.57 6.98 17.91
N ARG A 51 -21.10 5.74 18.02
CA ARG A 51 -20.87 5.09 19.30
C ARG A 51 -19.79 5.83 20.11
N ASN A 52 -20.02 5.98 21.40
CA ASN A 52 -18.99 6.30 22.35
C ASN A 52 -18.38 4.99 22.88
N GLY A 53 -17.13 4.70 22.53
CA GLY A 53 -16.48 3.47 22.93
C GLY A 53 -16.10 3.47 24.41
N PRO A 54 -16.09 2.31 25.09
CA PRO A 54 -15.69 2.24 26.50
C PRO A 54 -14.20 2.55 26.74
N ASN A 55 -13.36 2.39 25.70
CA ASN A 55 -11.91 2.48 25.84
C ASN A 55 -11.31 3.78 25.29
N TYR A 56 -12.14 4.71 24.81
CA TYR A 56 -11.72 6.04 24.37
C TYR A 56 -12.75 7.10 24.80
N LEU A 57 -12.37 8.37 24.76
CA LEU A 57 -13.23 9.48 25.11
C LEU A 57 -13.30 10.49 23.97
N GLY A 58 -14.49 10.62 23.38
CA GLY A 58 -14.75 11.51 22.25
C GLY A 58 -14.18 10.99 20.93
N ALA A 59 -14.97 11.12 19.89
CA ALA A 59 -14.57 10.73 18.54
C ALA A 59 -15.12 11.69 17.48
N THR A 60 -14.33 11.92 16.44
CA THR A 60 -14.78 12.56 15.21
C THR A 60 -14.41 11.67 14.03
N ILE A 61 -15.39 11.33 13.21
CA ILE A 61 -15.17 10.61 11.94
C ILE A 61 -15.18 11.66 10.82
N TYR A 62 -14.15 11.65 10.00
CA TYR A 62 -14.04 12.40 8.75
C TYR A 62 -14.24 11.45 7.59
N TYR A 63 -15.08 11.83 6.62
CA TYR A 63 -15.39 10.97 5.48
C TYR A 63 -15.55 11.77 4.18
N PRO A 64 -15.26 11.16 3.01
CA PRO A 64 -15.42 11.80 1.71
C PRO A 64 -16.90 11.84 1.33
N GLU A 65 -17.40 13.00 0.83
CA GLU A 65 -18.80 13.13 0.40
C GLU A 65 -19.01 12.63 -1.03
N ASN A 66 -18.13 12.97 -1.96
CA ASN A 66 -18.32 12.72 -3.41
C ASN A 66 -17.40 11.62 -3.96
N ALA A 67 -16.91 10.72 -3.11
CA ALA A 67 -16.11 9.57 -3.53
C ALA A 67 -16.96 8.30 -3.68
N THR A 68 -16.43 7.32 -4.37
CA THR A 68 -17.14 6.05 -4.61
C THR A 68 -16.72 5.01 -3.55
N PRO A 69 -17.67 4.44 -2.78
CA PRO A 69 -17.40 3.35 -1.85
C PRO A 69 -17.07 2.03 -2.58
N PRO A 70 -16.51 1.02 -1.88
CA PRO A 70 -16.25 1.00 -0.44
C PRO A 70 -14.96 1.73 -0.05
N PHE A 71 -14.94 2.31 1.16
CA PHE A 71 -13.80 3.07 1.68
C PHE A 71 -12.95 2.26 2.65
N ALA A 72 -11.64 2.37 2.55
CA ALA A 72 -10.71 2.01 3.61
C ALA A 72 -10.87 2.97 4.80
N SER A 73 -10.40 2.55 5.98
CA SER A 73 -10.52 3.39 7.18
C SER A 73 -9.27 3.35 8.06
N ILE A 74 -9.04 4.44 8.81
CA ILE A 74 -7.94 4.57 9.75
C ILE A 74 -8.40 5.19 11.07
N ALA A 75 -7.94 4.63 12.20
CA ALA A 75 -8.12 5.19 13.52
C ALA A 75 -6.83 5.89 13.98
N ILE A 76 -6.96 7.11 14.53
CA ILE A 76 -5.82 7.94 14.95
C ILE A 76 -6.01 8.40 16.39
N ILE A 77 -4.92 8.33 17.19
CA ILE A 77 -4.91 8.69 18.61
C ILE A 77 -3.72 9.62 18.94
N PRO A 78 -3.91 10.64 19.81
CA PRO A 78 -2.84 11.56 20.22
C PRO A 78 -1.80 10.91 21.15
N GLY A 79 -0.79 11.70 21.53
CA GLY A 79 0.26 11.36 22.47
C GLY A 79 -0.10 11.60 23.95
N TYR A 80 0.91 11.42 24.83
CA TYR A 80 0.80 11.66 26.27
C TYR A 80 0.46 13.11 26.56
N THR A 81 -0.51 13.37 27.45
CA THR A 81 -1.07 14.69 27.81
C THR A 81 -1.69 15.49 26.66
N ALA A 82 -1.76 14.91 25.46
CA ALA A 82 -2.30 15.57 24.28
C ALA A 82 -3.79 15.26 24.06
N LEU A 83 -4.47 16.21 23.43
CA LEU A 83 -5.87 16.10 23.01
C LEU A 83 -5.95 15.71 21.51
N PRO A 84 -7.12 15.25 21.03
CA PRO A 84 -7.35 14.94 19.61
C PRO A 84 -6.91 16.04 18.64
N SER A 85 -7.05 17.31 19.04
CA SER A 85 -6.63 18.49 18.27
C SER A 85 -5.15 18.50 17.88
N SER A 86 -4.30 17.76 18.59
CA SER A 86 -2.87 17.65 18.26
C SER A 86 -2.57 16.84 16.99
N VAL A 87 -3.52 16.06 16.50
CA VAL A 87 -3.43 15.22 15.29
C VAL A 87 -4.63 15.42 14.35
N GLU A 88 -5.42 16.45 14.60
CA GLU A 88 -6.71 16.67 13.94
C GLU A 88 -6.57 16.89 12.43
N GLU A 89 -5.48 17.50 11.97
CA GLU A 89 -5.26 17.78 10.54
C GLU A 89 -5.18 16.50 9.68
N TRP A 90 -4.88 15.35 10.27
CA TRP A 90 -4.87 14.08 9.58
C TRP A 90 -6.28 13.61 9.15
N GLY A 91 -7.32 14.00 9.90
CA GLY A 91 -8.70 13.64 9.61
C GLY A 91 -9.17 14.11 8.23
N PRO A 92 -9.24 15.44 8.01
CA PRO A 92 -9.64 15.97 6.70
C PRO A 92 -8.65 15.62 5.58
N PHE A 93 -7.35 15.47 5.87
CA PHE A 93 -6.36 15.09 4.88
C PHE A 93 -6.68 13.71 4.29
N TYR A 94 -6.74 12.67 5.09
CA TYR A 94 -7.03 11.33 4.59
C TYR A 94 -8.43 11.22 3.99
N ALA A 95 -9.43 11.85 4.62
CA ALA A 95 -10.81 11.83 4.09
C ALA A 95 -10.90 12.50 2.71
N SER A 96 -10.18 13.61 2.48
CA SER A 96 -10.14 14.24 1.16
C SER A 96 -9.48 13.38 0.08
N HIS A 97 -8.80 12.31 0.47
CA HIS A 97 -8.21 11.30 -0.40
C HIS A 97 -8.98 9.96 -0.41
N GLY A 98 -10.18 9.92 0.16
CA GLY A 98 -11.06 8.76 0.09
C GLY A 98 -10.89 7.75 1.23
N ILE A 99 -10.12 8.05 2.28
CA ILE A 99 -9.91 7.17 3.45
C ILE A 99 -10.71 7.71 4.63
N VAL A 100 -11.70 6.96 5.10
CA VAL A 100 -12.49 7.35 6.28
C VAL A 100 -11.60 7.34 7.52
N THR A 101 -11.58 8.43 8.27
CA THR A 101 -10.67 8.62 9.39
C THR A 101 -11.43 8.89 10.67
N ILE A 102 -11.20 8.09 11.71
CA ILE A 102 -11.70 8.36 13.06
C ILE A 102 -10.56 8.86 13.94
N ILE A 103 -10.71 10.06 14.50
CA ILE A 103 -9.79 10.63 15.49
C ILE A 103 -10.45 10.53 16.86
N ILE A 104 -9.76 9.93 17.82
CA ILE A 104 -10.27 9.67 19.16
C ILE A 104 -9.40 10.33 20.22
N GLY A 105 -10.04 10.66 21.36
CA GLY A 105 -9.34 10.98 22.61
C GLY A 105 -9.06 9.73 23.43
N THR A 106 -8.34 9.90 24.53
CA THR A 106 -8.09 8.84 25.52
C THR A 106 -8.97 9.03 26.74
N ASN A 107 -9.32 7.98 27.45
CA ASN A 107 -10.06 8.06 28.73
C ASN A 107 -9.27 8.84 29.79
N SER A 108 -7.95 8.73 29.72
CA SER A 108 -7.02 9.60 30.46
C SER A 108 -5.91 10.08 29.52
N VAL A 109 -5.61 11.36 29.54
CA VAL A 109 -4.48 11.92 28.78
C VAL A 109 -3.14 11.33 29.20
N TYR A 110 -3.09 10.67 30.35
CA TYR A 110 -1.92 9.99 30.93
C TYR A 110 -1.84 8.50 30.54
N ASP A 111 -2.75 7.99 29.70
CA ASP A 111 -2.74 6.60 29.27
C ASP A 111 -1.43 6.26 28.53
N PHE A 112 -0.85 5.11 28.89
CA PHE A 112 0.34 4.56 28.25
C PHE A 112 0.00 3.86 26.91
N PRO A 113 1.00 3.50 26.09
CA PRO A 113 0.78 2.91 24.75
C PRO A 113 -0.15 1.70 24.73
N GLU A 114 -0.14 0.84 25.73
CA GLU A 114 -1.00 -0.35 25.82
C GLU A 114 -2.49 0.01 25.88
N LEU A 115 -2.85 1.03 26.66
CA LEU A 115 -4.24 1.50 26.74
C LEU A 115 -4.66 2.24 25.46
N ARG A 116 -3.72 2.94 24.82
CA ARG A 116 -3.95 3.58 23.52
C ARG A 116 -4.14 2.54 22.41
N ALA A 117 -3.47 1.39 22.49
CA ALA A 117 -3.71 0.27 21.56
C ALA A 117 -5.15 -0.26 21.70
N ILE A 118 -5.61 -0.46 22.94
CA ILE A 118 -6.99 -0.90 23.21
C ILE A 118 -8.00 0.14 22.71
N ALA A 119 -7.71 1.44 22.91
CA ALA A 119 -8.54 2.53 22.42
C ALA A 119 -8.65 2.56 20.89
N LEU A 120 -7.54 2.34 20.17
CA LEU A 120 -7.53 2.24 18.71
C LEU A 120 -8.36 1.06 18.21
N LEU A 121 -8.23 -0.12 18.84
CA LEU A 121 -9.04 -1.28 18.47
C LEU A 121 -10.53 -1.03 18.69
N ASP A 122 -10.89 -0.35 19.78
CA ASP A 122 -12.27 0.04 20.06
C ASP A 122 -12.80 1.09 19.07
N ALA A 123 -11.93 1.99 18.58
CA ALA A 123 -12.27 2.93 17.51
C ALA A 123 -12.51 2.23 16.18
N LEU A 124 -11.74 1.19 15.85
CA LEU A 124 -11.99 0.36 14.66
C LEU A 124 -13.32 -0.39 14.78
N GLU A 125 -13.70 -0.82 15.99
CA GLU A 125 -15.01 -1.41 16.22
C GLU A 125 -16.13 -0.39 15.99
N THR A 126 -15.92 0.89 16.35
CA THR A 126 -16.86 1.97 16.03
C THR A 126 -17.02 2.16 14.53
N ILE A 127 -15.94 2.11 13.76
CA ILE A 127 -15.99 2.15 12.28
C ILE A 127 -16.80 0.97 11.74
N LYS A 128 -16.57 -0.25 12.22
CA LYS A 128 -17.34 -1.43 11.78
C LYS A 128 -18.84 -1.28 12.07
N GLN A 129 -19.20 -0.68 13.21
CA GLN A 129 -20.59 -0.44 13.57
C GLN A 129 -21.24 0.65 12.71
N GLU A 130 -20.51 1.70 12.31
CA GLU A 130 -21.02 2.70 11.37
C GLU A 130 -21.39 2.10 10.01
N ASN A 131 -20.68 1.06 9.56
CA ASN A 131 -21.03 0.32 8.34
C ASN A 131 -22.39 -0.39 8.39
N THR A 132 -22.93 -0.58 9.58
CA THR A 132 -24.20 -1.28 9.79
C THR A 132 -25.26 -0.43 10.48
N ARG A 133 -24.90 0.77 10.94
CA ARG A 133 -25.83 1.68 11.60
C ARG A 133 -26.80 2.26 10.59
N ILE A 134 -28.09 1.96 10.78
CA ILE A 134 -29.18 2.50 9.98
C ILE A 134 -29.14 4.02 10.03
N SER A 135 -29.28 4.68 8.90
CA SER A 135 -29.19 6.14 8.73
C SER A 135 -27.82 6.78 8.89
N SER A 136 -26.74 6.00 9.11
CA SER A 136 -25.40 6.52 8.94
C SER A 136 -25.12 6.79 7.46
N PRO A 137 -24.47 7.91 7.09
CA PRO A 137 -24.00 8.11 5.70
C PRO A 137 -22.94 7.08 5.29
N LEU A 138 -22.41 6.31 6.25
CA LEU A 138 -21.41 5.26 6.04
C LEU A 138 -22.02 3.84 6.03
N GLU A 139 -23.35 3.70 6.12
CA GLU A 139 -24.03 2.40 6.05
C GLU A 139 -23.73 1.70 4.72
N GLY A 140 -23.10 0.51 4.80
CA GLY A 140 -22.70 -0.28 3.63
C GLY A 140 -21.57 0.34 2.78
N ALA A 141 -20.94 1.41 3.25
CA ALA A 141 -19.94 2.16 2.50
C ALA A 141 -18.49 1.86 2.89
N LEU A 142 -18.24 1.03 3.93
CA LEU A 142 -16.91 0.78 4.45
C LEU A 142 -16.42 -0.63 4.10
N ASN A 143 -15.14 -0.74 3.72
CA ASN A 143 -14.47 -2.02 3.64
C ASN A 143 -13.89 -2.39 5.01
N ILE A 144 -14.59 -3.22 5.74
CA ILE A 144 -14.20 -3.61 7.11
C ILE A 144 -12.96 -4.51 7.19
N ASN A 145 -12.40 -4.92 6.05
CA ASN A 145 -11.12 -5.64 5.95
C ASN A 145 -9.94 -4.71 5.62
N GLN A 146 -10.20 -3.45 5.30
CA GLN A 146 -9.20 -2.42 4.98
C GLN A 146 -9.11 -1.38 6.09
N LEU A 147 -8.67 -1.84 7.27
CA LEU A 147 -8.60 -1.04 8.49
C LEU A 147 -7.16 -0.80 8.91
N ALA A 148 -6.80 0.45 9.18
CA ALA A 148 -5.48 0.88 9.62
C ALA A 148 -5.53 1.59 10.97
N VAL A 149 -4.36 1.72 11.58
CA VAL A 149 -4.19 2.49 12.83
C VAL A 149 -3.01 3.44 12.73
N SER A 150 -3.14 4.58 13.41
CA SER A 150 -2.09 5.58 13.51
C SER A 150 -2.10 6.25 14.89
N GLY A 151 -1.04 6.94 15.18
CA GLY A 151 -0.97 7.77 16.39
C GLY A 151 0.35 8.47 16.51
N TRP A 152 0.35 9.53 17.34
CA TRP A 152 1.51 10.33 17.61
C TRP A 152 2.12 10.00 18.98
N SER A 153 3.46 9.97 19.09
CA SER A 153 4.19 9.76 20.34
C SER A 153 3.79 8.44 21.01
N MET A 154 3.26 8.46 22.25
CA MET A 154 2.67 7.27 22.90
C MET A 154 1.51 6.68 22.08
N GLY A 155 0.79 7.50 21.29
CA GLY A 155 -0.20 7.01 20.34
C GLY A 155 0.42 6.20 19.22
N GLY A 156 1.59 6.61 18.71
CA GLY A 156 2.35 5.86 17.69
C GLY A 156 2.90 4.53 18.22
N GLY A 157 3.32 4.51 19.49
CA GLY A 157 3.63 3.27 20.21
C GLY A 157 2.38 2.38 20.35
N GLY A 158 1.23 2.99 20.69
CA GLY A 158 -0.08 2.34 20.79
C GLY A 158 -0.54 1.75 19.47
N ALA A 159 -0.36 2.45 18.35
CA ALA A 159 -0.71 1.97 17.02
C ALA A 159 0.07 0.68 16.65
N GLN A 160 1.36 0.64 16.91
CA GLN A 160 2.17 -0.57 16.69
C GLN A 160 1.77 -1.71 17.64
N ARG A 161 1.43 -1.39 18.90
CA ARG A 161 0.90 -2.38 19.86
C ARG A 161 -0.47 -2.91 19.46
N ALA A 162 -1.33 -2.08 18.87
CA ALA A 162 -2.62 -2.54 18.33
C ALA A 162 -2.42 -3.61 17.23
N ALA A 163 -1.46 -3.44 16.34
CA ALA A 163 -1.13 -4.42 15.32
C ALA A 163 -0.56 -5.75 15.89
N VAL A 164 0.08 -5.70 17.06
CA VAL A 164 0.48 -6.94 17.79
C VAL A 164 -0.73 -7.66 18.38
N LEU A 165 -1.74 -6.90 18.84
CA LEU A 165 -2.96 -7.45 19.45
C LEU A 165 -3.98 -7.94 18.43
N ASP A 166 -4.02 -7.32 17.23
CA ASP A 166 -4.94 -7.66 16.15
C ASP A 166 -4.18 -7.75 14.82
N ASN A 167 -3.98 -8.96 14.35
CA ASN A 167 -3.28 -9.26 13.10
C ASN A 167 -4.12 -9.00 11.84
N THR A 168 -5.34 -8.53 11.97
CA THR A 168 -6.21 -8.14 10.84
C THR A 168 -6.00 -6.67 10.44
N ILE A 169 -5.20 -5.91 11.18
CA ILE A 169 -4.85 -4.54 10.84
C ILE A 169 -4.03 -4.53 9.55
N ALA A 170 -4.57 -3.85 8.53
CA ALA A 170 -4.01 -3.81 7.18
C ALA A 170 -2.80 -2.86 7.05
N GLY A 171 -2.61 -1.91 7.98
CA GLY A 171 -1.47 -1.00 7.95
C GLY A 171 -1.35 -0.15 9.21
N VAL A 172 -0.11 0.26 9.48
CA VAL A 172 0.25 1.10 10.64
C VAL A 172 1.01 2.33 10.17
N VAL A 173 0.65 3.51 10.71
CA VAL A 173 1.41 4.76 10.55
C VAL A 173 1.77 5.31 11.92
N ALA A 174 3.03 5.17 12.31
CA ALA A 174 3.54 5.58 13.63
C ALA A 174 4.24 6.94 13.52
N LEU A 175 3.66 7.96 14.15
CA LEU A 175 4.08 9.36 14.07
C LEU A 175 4.98 9.70 15.27
N CYS A 176 6.29 9.83 15.06
CA CYS A 176 7.30 10.06 16.12
C CYS A 176 7.03 9.18 17.36
N PRO A 177 6.97 7.84 17.19
CA PRO A 177 6.44 6.93 18.19
C PRO A 177 7.30 6.87 19.45
N TRP A 178 6.64 6.87 20.60
CA TRP A 178 7.26 6.62 21.91
C TRP A 178 6.76 5.27 22.46
N LEU A 179 7.65 4.30 22.62
CA LEU A 179 7.38 3.00 23.24
C LEU A 179 8.71 2.42 23.74
N PRO A 180 8.98 2.42 25.03
CA PRO A 180 10.19 1.77 25.58
C PRO A 180 10.05 0.25 25.54
N ASN A 181 11.15 -0.44 25.26
CA ASN A 181 11.22 -1.90 25.19
C ASN A 181 10.16 -2.50 24.25
N PRO A 182 10.11 -2.08 22.97
CA PRO A 182 9.09 -2.53 22.05
C PRO A 182 9.22 -4.03 21.75
N GLN A 183 8.08 -4.72 21.74
CA GLN A 183 7.94 -6.11 21.26
C GLN A 183 6.93 -6.07 20.11
N LEU A 184 7.45 -5.86 18.90
CA LEU A 184 6.66 -5.51 17.71
C LEU A 184 6.63 -6.68 16.70
N ASN A 185 6.27 -7.86 17.16
CA ASN A 185 6.18 -9.08 16.35
C ASN A 185 4.84 -9.18 15.57
N HIS A 186 4.45 -8.12 14.88
CA HIS A 186 3.27 -8.10 14.00
C HIS A 186 3.64 -8.28 12.53
N GLN A 187 2.65 -8.58 11.69
CA GLN A 187 2.79 -8.74 10.24
C GLN A 187 2.17 -7.56 9.46
N SER A 188 1.52 -6.63 10.15
CA SER A 188 0.93 -5.44 9.51
C SER A 188 2.03 -4.53 8.99
N PRO A 189 2.01 -4.12 7.71
CA PRO A 189 2.95 -3.17 7.16
C PRO A 189 3.02 -1.89 7.99
N VAL A 190 4.25 -1.41 8.30
CA VAL A 190 4.44 -0.28 9.21
C VAL A 190 5.31 0.82 8.63
N LEU A 191 4.76 2.03 8.63
CA LEU A 191 5.48 3.27 8.38
C LEU A 191 5.78 3.97 9.71
N ILE A 192 7.04 4.31 9.93
CA ILE A 192 7.52 5.01 11.12
C ILE A 192 8.11 6.35 10.68
N PHE A 193 7.56 7.44 11.18
CA PHE A 193 8.18 8.75 11.09
C PHE A 193 8.95 9.08 12.37
N SER A 194 10.09 9.75 12.22
CA SER A 194 10.83 10.36 13.34
C SER A 194 11.30 11.76 12.97
N GLY A 195 11.61 12.57 13.95
CA GLY A 195 12.27 13.86 13.75
C GLY A 195 13.74 13.76 14.15
N GLU A 196 14.65 14.22 13.30
CA GLU A 196 16.11 14.19 13.55
C GLU A 196 16.47 14.82 14.90
N ASN A 197 15.80 15.93 15.25
CA ASN A 197 16.01 16.70 16.48
C ASN A 197 14.95 16.41 17.56
N ASP A 198 14.28 15.26 17.50
CA ASP A 198 13.31 14.84 18.51
C ASP A 198 14.01 14.58 19.84
N THR A 199 13.73 15.41 20.84
CA THR A 199 14.29 15.32 22.20
C THR A 199 13.35 14.66 23.21
N VAL A 200 12.19 14.17 22.76
CA VAL A 200 11.18 13.48 23.58
C VAL A 200 11.17 11.99 23.26
N ALA A 201 10.98 11.62 22.00
CA ALA A 201 11.11 10.27 21.50
C ALA A 201 12.40 10.16 20.65
N TYR A 202 13.56 10.24 21.30
CA TYR A 202 14.85 10.18 20.60
C TYR A 202 14.85 9.07 19.54
N PRO A 203 15.17 9.35 18.25
CA PRO A 203 15.16 8.34 17.20
C PRO A 203 15.93 7.08 17.57
N SER A 204 17.13 7.23 18.12
CA SER A 204 18.00 6.12 18.54
C SER A 204 17.45 5.27 19.70
N GLN A 205 16.48 5.77 20.45
CA GLN A 205 15.86 5.07 21.59
C GLN A 205 14.46 4.53 21.25
N HIS A 206 13.83 5.03 20.20
CA HIS A 206 12.47 4.67 19.80
C HIS A 206 12.40 4.24 18.34
N ALA A 207 12.35 5.15 17.38
CA ALA A 207 12.08 4.85 15.98
C ALA A 207 13.04 3.80 15.39
N ASP A 208 14.34 3.93 15.63
CA ASP A 208 15.36 2.98 15.17
C ASP A 208 15.16 1.60 15.81
N ILE A 209 14.85 1.56 17.11
CA ILE A 209 14.58 0.31 17.83
C ILE A 209 13.26 -0.31 17.32
N HIS A 210 12.23 0.49 17.09
CA HIS A 210 10.97 0.01 16.54
C HIS A 210 11.18 -0.63 15.16
N TYR A 211 11.89 0.05 14.27
CA TYR A 211 12.22 -0.48 12.95
C TYR A 211 13.02 -1.79 13.04
N ASN A 212 14.07 -1.82 13.88
CA ASN A 212 14.95 -2.97 14.00
C ASN A 212 14.30 -4.16 14.72
N THR A 213 13.34 -3.95 15.61
CA THR A 213 12.62 -5.03 16.32
C THR A 213 11.39 -5.54 15.59
N THR A 214 10.86 -4.78 14.63
CA THR A 214 9.83 -5.28 13.72
C THR A 214 10.42 -6.38 12.83
N PRO A 215 9.73 -7.53 12.66
CA PRO A 215 10.27 -8.66 11.89
C PRO A 215 10.70 -8.26 10.46
N ASN A 216 11.73 -8.90 9.94
CA ASN A 216 12.17 -8.68 8.55
C ASN A 216 11.19 -9.25 7.51
N THR A 217 10.20 -10.02 7.94
CA THR A 217 9.10 -10.52 7.12
C THR A 217 7.93 -9.55 7.04
N THR A 218 7.99 -8.44 7.79
CA THR A 218 7.00 -7.37 7.78
C THR A 218 7.52 -6.23 6.93
N ASP A 219 6.73 -5.78 5.99
CA ASP A 219 7.04 -4.59 5.21
C ASP A 219 7.11 -3.37 6.12
N LYS A 220 8.22 -2.65 6.06
CA LYS A 220 8.50 -1.55 6.99
C LYS A 220 9.30 -0.44 6.34
N LEU A 221 8.98 0.78 6.72
CA LEU A 221 9.66 2.01 6.30
C LEU A 221 9.89 2.90 7.52
N LEU A 222 11.12 3.33 7.71
CA LEU A 222 11.50 4.42 8.62
C LEU A 222 11.89 5.63 7.80
N PHE A 223 11.21 6.75 8.03
CA PHE A 223 11.50 8.04 7.42
C PHE A 223 11.75 9.09 8.52
N GLU A 224 13.01 9.48 8.68
CA GLU A 224 13.42 10.52 9.62
C GLU A 224 13.46 11.87 8.92
N ILE A 225 12.71 12.83 9.46
CA ILE A 225 12.57 14.17 8.87
C ILE A 225 13.76 15.04 9.32
N GLU A 226 14.49 15.57 8.33
CA GLU A 226 15.62 16.47 8.56
C GLU A 226 15.22 17.70 9.37
N ASN A 227 15.97 18.01 10.40
CA ASN A 227 15.71 19.09 11.37
C ASN A 227 14.35 18.99 12.09
N GLY A 228 13.59 17.90 11.94
CA GLY A 228 12.30 17.69 12.57
C GLY A 228 12.41 17.52 14.08
N ASP A 229 11.47 18.09 14.81
CA ASP A 229 11.28 17.88 16.24
C ASP A 229 10.22 16.80 16.52
N HIS A 230 9.80 16.65 17.79
CA HIS A 230 8.78 15.68 18.19
C HIS A 230 7.41 15.90 17.54
N TYR A 231 7.12 17.10 17.06
CA TYR A 231 5.82 17.51 16.52
C TYR A 231 5.78 17.47 14.99
N VAL A 232 6.90 17.21 14.33
CA VAL A 232 7.03 17.31 12.87
C VAL A 232 6.04 16.42 12.10
N ALA A 233 5.60 15.31 12.68
CA ALA A 233 4.64 14.39 12.07
C ALA A 233 3.20 14.52 12.60
N ASN A 234 2.89 15.53 13.44
CA ASN A 234 1.52 15.76 13.93
C ASN A 234 0.55 16.15 12.82
N SER A 235 1.06 16.67 11.74
CA SER A 235 0.30 17.18 10.59
C SER A 235 0.82 16.58 9.30
N PRO A 236 -0.03 16.35 8.29
CA PRO A 236 0.39 15.93 6.96
C PRO A 236 1.30 16.95 6.26
N ASN A 237 1.33 18.20 6.74
CA ASN A 237 2.18 19.26 6.19
C ASN A 237 3.63 19.21 6.71
N GLY A 238 3.95 18.32 7.66
CA GLY A 238 5.30 18.11 8.17
C GLY A 238 6.30 17.77 7.07
N GLY A 239 7.57 18.17 7.28
CA GLY A 239 8.62 17.99 6.28
C GLY A 239 8.30 18.62 4.91
N GLY A 240 7.62 19.78 4.91
CA GLY A 240 7.20 20.44 3.67
C GLY A 240 6.13 19.65 2.88
N GLY A 241 5.33 18.83 3.57
CA GLY A 241 4.28 17.99 2.98
C GLY A 241 4.71 16.54 2.70
N SER A 242 6.01 16.21 2.82
CA SER A 242 6.50 14.85 2.58
C SER A 242 5.89 13.82 3.53
N VAL A 243 5.61 14.20 4.78
CA VAL A 243 4.98 13.34 5.77
C VAL A 243 3.60 12.88 5.30
N GLY A 244 2.76 13.79 4.82
CA GLY A 244 1.44 13.46 4.28
C GLY A 244 1.51 12.62 3.01
N GLN A 245 2.38 13.00 2.08
CA GLN A 245 2.54 12.29 0.81
C GLN A 245 2.99 10.84 0.99
N ILE A 246 3.97 10.61 1.86
CA ILE A 246 4.48 9.26 2.16
C ILE A 246 3.44 8.45 2.92
N ALA A 247 2.80 9.03 3.94
CA ALA A 247 1.77 8.34 4.72
C ALA A 247 0.56 7.95 3.86
N LEU A 248 0.09 8.84 2.98
CA LEU A 248 -1.00 8.55 2.07
C LEU A 248 -0.61 7.45 1.08
N SER A 249 0.58 7.53 0.47
CA SER A 249 1.06 6.49 -0.45
C SER A 249 1.17 5.12 0.23
N TRP A 250 1.61 5.09 1.50
CA TRP A 250 1.68 3.87 2.31
C TRP A 250 0.29 3.25 2.53
N LEU A 251 -0.70 4.06 2.93
CA LEU A 251 -2.07 3.58 3.13
C LEU A 251 -2.74 3.14 1.83
N LYS A 252 -2.53 3.86 0.74
CA LYS A 252 -3.04 3.47 -0.58
C LYS A 252 -2.44 2.14 -1.05
N LEU A 253 -1.15 1.93 -0.83
CA LEU A 253 -0.46 0.69 -1.21
C LEU A 253 -0.95 -0.50 -0.38
N TYR A 254 -0.91 -0.39 0.95
CA TYR A 254 -1.11 -1.55 1.83
C TYR A 254 -2.53 -1.75 2.33
N VAL A 255 -3.29 -0.67 2.49
CA VAL A 255 -4.65 -0.75 3.03
C VAL A 255 -5.68 -0.80 1.91
N GLU A 256 -5.50 -0.01 0.85
CA GLU A 256 -6.35 -0.09 -0.35
C GLU A 256 -5.86 -1.10 -1.39
N GLU A 257 -4.70 -1.75 -1.16
CA GLU A 257 -4.09 -2.73 -2.06
C GLU A 257 -3.86 -2.17 -3.48
N ASN A 258 -3.46 -0.90 -3.57
CA ASN A 258 -3.26 -0.20 -4.82
C ASN A 258 -1.76 -0.09 -5.16
N ASP A 259 -1.27 -1.04 -5.93
CA ASP A 259 0.15 -1.15 -6.33
C ASP A 259 0.65 0.07 -7.12
N CYS A 260 -0.24 0.90 -7.67
CA CYS A 260 0.15 2.11 -8.39
C CYS A 260 0.85 3.15 -7.50
N TYR A 261 0.69 3.07 -6.19
CA TYR A 261 1.38 3.95 -5.24
C TYR A 261 2.79 3.48 -4.89
N CYS A 262 3.15 2.24 -5.18
CA CYS A 262 4.45 1.68 -4.84
C CYS A 262 5.62 2.41 -5.53
N PRO A 263 5.57 2.75 -6.83
CA PRO A 263 6.64 3.53 -7.46
C PRO A 263 6.86 4.92 -6.83
N LEU A 264 5.82 5.52 -6.24
CA LEU A 264 5.98 6.79 -5.53
C LEU A 264 6.85 6.62 -4.28
N LEU A 265 6.70 5.51 -3.57
CA LEU A 265 7.49 5.21 -2.37
C LEU A 265 8.92 4.78 -2.70
N THR A 266 9.18 4.13 -3.82
CA THR A 266 10.52 3.65 -4.18
C THR A 266 11.33 4.65 -4.98
N ASP A 267 10.69 5.38 -5.90
CA ASP A 267 11.39 6.20 -6.88
C ASP A 267 11.27 7.71 -6.61
N ASN A 268 10.06 8.20 -6.33
CA ASN A 268 9.80 9.64 -6.32
C ASN A 268 9.91 10.29 -4.94
N LEU A 269 9.47 9.60 -3.88
CA LEU A 269 9.41 10.18 -2.54
C LEU A 269 10.60 9.77 -1.66
N LEU A 270 11.27 8.65 -1.94
CA LEU A 270 12.34 8.12 -1.10
C LEU A 270 13.73 8.17 -1.75
N VAL A 271 13.83 8.14 -3.09
CA VAL A 271 15.14 8.15 -3.79
C VAL A 271 15.81 9.52 -3.72
N ASN A 272 15.02 10.59 -3.78
CA ASN A 272 15.49 11.96 -3.59
C ASN A 272 14.55 12.68 -2.61
N PRO A 273 14.50 12.25 -1.36
CA PRO A 273 13.59 12.85 -0.38
C PRO A 273 14.01 14.27 -0.04
N VAL A 274 13.06 15.21 -0.11
CA VAL A 274 13.32 16.64 0.08
C VAL A 274 13.64 16.99 1.53
N ALA A 275 13.23 16.13 2.48
CA ALA A 275 13.25 16.45 3.90
C ALA A 275 13.67 15.26 4.79
N ALA A 276 14.48 14.34 4.29
CA ALA A 276 14.94 13.19 5.08
C ALA A 276 16.39 13.32 5.51
N SER A 277 16.67 13.13 6.80
CA SER A 277 18.00 12.87 7.36
C SER A 277 18.36 11.39 7.31
N LYS A 278 17.35 10.51 7.36
CA LYS A 278 17.50 9.05 7.28
C LYS A 278 16.29 8.41 6.62
N VAL A 279 16.53 7.41 5.77
CA VAL A 279 15.50 6.51 5.25
C VAL A 279 16.00 5.07 5.37
N GLU A 280 15.22 4.23 6.03
CA GLU A 280 15.45 2.78 6.07
C GLU A 280 14.19 2.06 5.60
N GLN A 281 14.33 1.13 4.65
CA GLN A 281 13.20 0.43 4.07
C GLN A 281 13.45 -1.06 3.96
N SER A 282 12.41 -1.85 4.21
CA SER A 282 12.36 -3.28 3.96
C SER A 282 10.97 -3.60 3.43
N PHE A 283 10.72 -3.22 2.19
CA PHE A 283 9.54 -3.57 1.41
C PHE A 283 9.91 -3.57 -0.07
N GLY A 284 9.15 -4.27 -0.89
CA GLY A 284 9.33 -4.33 -2.34
C GLY A 284 8.02 -4.06 -3.06
N CYS A 285 8.12 -3.34 -4.17
CA CYS A 285 7.03 -3.20 -5.12
C CYS A 285 7.00 -4.44 -6.01
N GLU A 286 6.62 -5.58 -5.47
CA GLU A 286 6.28 -6.72 -6.31
C GLU A 286 4.95 -6.42 -7.02
N SER A 287 5.03 -5.61 -8.07
CA SER A 287 3.91 -5.57 -9.00
C SER A 287 3.68 -7.00 -9.50
N LEU A 288 2.44 -7.48 -9.47
CA LEU A 288 1.99 -8.63 -10.27
C LEU A 288 2.13 -8.35 -11.79
N GLY A 289 2.64 -7.19 -12.16
CA GLY A 289 3.22 -6.86 -13.46
C GLY A 289 4.63 -7.43 -13.49
N ILE A 290 4.90 -8.27 -14.47
CA ILE A 290 6.21 -8.78 -14.87
C ILE A 290 7.28 -7.78 -14.44
N ASN A 291 8.09 -8.14 -13.43
CA ASN A 291 9.30 -7.40 -13.09
C ASN A 291 10.12 -7.26 -14.37
N GLN A 292 10.03 -6.12 -15.02
CA GLN A 292 11.08 -5.70 -15.90
C GLN A 292 12.25 -5.24 -15.02
N GLU A 293 12.89 -6.17 -14.30
CA GLU A 293 14.31 -6.04 -14.20
C GLU A 293 14.80 -5.90 -15.62
N LYS A 294 15.35 -4.76 -15.92
CA LYS A 294 16.06 -4.47 -17.17
C LYS A 294 17.37 -5.26 -17.21
N LEU A 295 17.29 -6.57 -17.07
CA LEU A 295 18.25 -7.47 -17.61
C LEU A 295 17.97 -7.44 -19.10
N ALA A 296 18.73 -6.65 -19.81
CA ALA A 296 18.66 -6.55 -21.25
C ALA A 296 19.08 -7.88 -21.90
N ILE A 297 18.23 -8.92 -21.81
CA ILE A 297 18.32 -10.01 -22.74
C ILE A 297 17.82 -9.44 -24.06
N ALA A 298 18.77 -8.96 -24.86
CA ALA A 298 18.44 -8.50 -26.18
C ALA A 298 17.99 -9.72 -27.02
N VAL A 299 16.79 -9.63 -27.56
CA VAL A 299 16.19 -10.65 -28.44
C VAL A 299 15.96 -10.03 -29.81
N TYR A 300 16.70 -10.45 -30.79
CA TYR A 300 16.64 -9.88 -32.15
C TYR A 300 16.85 -10.89 -33.24
N PRO A 301 16.23 -10.65 -34.43
CA PRO A 301 15.22 -9.64 -34.69
C PRO A 301 13.88 -9.97 -34.00
N ASN A 302 13.17 -8.97 -33.54
CA ASN A 302 11.80 -9.11 -33.06
C ASN A 302 11.00 -7.86 -33.51
N PRO A 303 10.12 -7.96 -34.49
CA PRO A 303 9.56 -9.19 -35.13
C PRO A 303 10.57 -10.05 -35.89
N THR A 304 10.29 -11.36 -35.96
CA THR A 304 11.13 -12.34 -36.66
C THR A 304 10.36 -13.14 -37.68
N LYS A 305 11.09 -13.71 -38.68
CA LYS A 305 10.53 -14.65 -39.64
C LYS A 305 10.71 -16.10 -39.17
N ASN A 306 11.92 -16.50 -38.82
CA ASN A 306 12.22 -17.89 -38.49
C ASN A 306 13.05 -18.06 -37.21
N THR A 307 13.98 -17.15 -36.92
CA THR A 307 14.95 -17.32 -35.84
C THR A 307 15.10 -16.04 -35.04
N VAL A 308 15.38 -16.17 -33.74
CA VAL A 308 15.77 -15.06 -32.85
C VAL A 308 17.12 -15.37 -32.23
N ASN A 309 17.97 -14.36 -32.13
CA ASN A 309 19.20 -14.40 -31.35
C ASN A 309 18.95 -13.85 -29.96
N ILE A 310 19.58 -14.47 -28.99
CA ILE A 310 19.47 -14.08 -27.57
C ILE A 310 20.86 -13.67 -27.10
N GLU A 311 20.98 -12.47 -26.57
CA GLU A 311 22.25 -12.00 -25.99
C GLU A 311 22.38 -12.51 -24.56
N ILE A 312 23.21 -13.53 -24.36
CA ILE A 312 23.46 -14.18 -23.08
C ILE A 312 24.95 -14.25 -22.78
N THR A 313 25.30 -14.22 -21.51
CA THR A 313 26.68 -14.34 -21.00
C THR A 313 26.95 -15.68 -20.32
N GLU A 314 25.91 -16.49 -20.08
CA GLU A 314 25.99 -17.78 -19.43
C GLU A 314 24.98 -18.76 -20.03
N ASP A 315 25.13 -20.03 -19.75
CA ASP A 315 24.24 -21.09 -20.24
C ASP A 315 22.87 -20.99 -19.58
N VAL A 316 21.79 -21.03 -20.39
CA VAL A 316 20.42 -20.83 -19.90
C VAL A 316 19.41 -21.76 -20.57
N TYR A 317 18.41 -22.18 -19.80
CA TYR A 317 17.24 -22.88 -20.35
C TYR A 317 16.18 -21.87 -20.79
N TYR A 318 15.47 -22.21 -21.88
CA TYR A 318 14.36 -21.41 -22.38
C TYR A 318 13.13 -22.26 -22.68
N GLN A 319 11.97 -21.60 -22.72
CA GLN A 319 10.70 -22.16 -23.20
C GLN A 319 9.99 -21.14 -24.08
N ILE A 320 9.35 -21.62 -25.17
CA ILE A 320 8.42 -20.83 -25.98
C ILE A 320 7.02 -21.32 -25.70
N ILE A 321 6.15 -20.37 -25.34
CA ILE A 321 4.77 -20.59 -24.93
C ILE A 321 3.82 -19.84 -25.87
N SER A 322 2.71 -20.48 -26.24
CA SER A 322 1.64 -19.83 -27.02
C SER A 322 0.86 -18.81 -26.17
N THR A 323 0.04 -17.98 -26.82
CA THR A 323 -0.91 -17.07 -26.15
C THR A 323 -1.94 -17.77 -25.26
N LEU A 324 -2.11 -19.10 -25.43
CA LEU A 324 -2.99 -19.94 -24.61
C LEU A 324 -2.27 -20.64 -23.45
N GLY A 325 -0.98 -20.31 -23.21
CA GLY A 325 -0.19 -20.91 -22.14
C GLY A 325 0.40 -22.29 -22.47
N GLN A 326 0.27 -22.79 -23.72
CA GLN A 326 0.80 -24.09 -24.11
C GLN A 326 2.30 -23.99 -24.43
N GLN A 327 3.13 -24.81 -23.81
CA GLN A 327 4.55 -24.92 -24.14
C GLN A 327 4.72 -25.56 -25.53
N LEU A 328 5.35 -24.83 -26.44
CA LEU A 328 5.58 -25.26 -27.84
C LEU A 328 7.00 -25.72 -28.08
N LEU A 329 7.99 -25.03 -27.54
CA LEU A 329 9.41 -25.35 -27.63
C LEU A 329 10.07 -25.21 -26.27
N LYS A 330 11.14 -25.97 -26.05
CA LYS A 330 12.07 -25.78 -24.96
C LYS A 330 13.48 -26.16 -25.38
N GLY A 331 14.48 -25.55 -24.80
CA GLY A 331 15.86 -25.83 -25.11
C GLY A 331 16.84 -25.21 -24.16
N HIS A 332 18.09 -25.32 -24.48
CA HIS A 332 19.23 -24.80 -23.74
C HIS A 332 20.09 -23.96 -24.69
N LEU A 333 20.37 -22.74 -24.30
CA LEU A 333 21.28 -21.85 -25.01
C LEU A 333 22.61 -21.81 -24.25
N THR A 334 23.70 -21.78 -25.05
CA THR A 334 25.06 -21.71 -24.56
C THR A 334 25.79 -20.49 -25.11
N GLY A 335 26.97 -20.19 -24.59
CA GLY A 335 27.81 -19.11 -25.13
C GLY A 335 28.11 -19.23 -26.62
N GLU A 336 28.09 -20.46 -27.19
CA GLU A 336 28.32 -20.74 -28.61
C GLU A 336 27.02 -20.80 -29.41
N ASN A 337 25.92 -21.28 -28.81
CA ASN A 337 24.62 -21.39 -29.48
C ASN A 337 23.60 -20.45 -28.80
N LYS A 338 23.45 -19.27 -29.38
CA LYS A 338 22.59 -18.17 -28.87
C LYS A 338 21.32 -17.99 -29.71
N GLN A 339 20.93 -18.96 -30.52
CA GLN A 339 19.83 -18.83 -31.47
C GLN A 339 18.69 -19.80 -31.14
N ILE A 340 17.46 -19.31 -31.25
CA ILE A 340 16.22 -20.12 -31.16
C ILE A 340 15.59 -20.19 -32.57
N ASP A 341 15.36 -21.40 -33.06
CA ASP A 341 14.64 -21.64 -34.29
C ASP A 341 13.14 -21.75 -34.03
N LEU A 342 12.39 -20.86 -34.67
CA LEU A 342 10.92 -20.78 -34.63
C LEU A 342 10.29 -21.19 -35.96
N SER A 343 11.07 -21.74 -36.92
CA SER A 343 10.62 -22.05 -38.31
C SER A 343 9.41 -22.97 -38.36
N GLN A 344 9.28 -23.87 -37.37
CA GLN A 344 8.19 -24.85 -37.28
C GLN A 344 6.91 -24.25 -36.66
N LEU A 345 6.95 -23.04 -36.14
CA LEU A 345 5.80 -22.39 -35.54
C LEU A 345 5.07 -21.50 -36.58
N PRO A 346 3.75 -21.42 -36.59
CA PRO A 346 3.00 -20.52 -37.46
C PRO A 346 3.26 -19.03 -37.09
N ALA A 347 2.92 -18.13 -38.01
CA ALA A 347 2.96 -16.69 -37.70
C ALA A 347 1.98 -16.37 -36.57
N SER A 348 2.47 -15.82 -35.47
CA SER A 348 1.69 -15.50 -34.26
C SER A 348 2.52 -14.72 -33.26
N ILE A 349 1.90 -14.42 -32.14
CA ILE A 349 2.56 -13.93 -30.92
C ILE A 349 2.92 -15.14 -30.05
N TYR A 350 4.15 -15.15 -29.55
CA TYR A 350 4.67 -16.14 -28.62
C TYR A 350 5.30 -15.44 -27.42
N TYR A 351 5.52 -16.18 -26.34
CA TYR A 351 6.23 -15.73 -25.17
C TYR A 351 7.46 -16.61 -24.93
N LEU A 352 8.64 -15.98 -24.92
CA LEU A 352 9.90 -16.61 -24.54
C LEU A 352 10.11 -16.46 -23.05
N TYR A 353 10.14 -17.58 -22.33
CA TYR A 353 10.54 -17.65 -20.93
C TYR A 353 12.01 -18.02 -20.83
N ILE A 354 12.80 -17.16 -20.20
CA ILE A 354 14.25 -17.33 -20.05
C ILE A 354 14.74 -16.59 -18.79
N LYS A 355 15.48 -17.26 -17.91
CA LYS A 355 16.00 -16.68 -16.64
C LYS A 355 14.93 -15.99 -15.80
N GLY A 356 13.74 -16.56 -15.70
CA GLY A 356 12.63 -15.93 -14.96
C GLY A 356 11.98 -14.74 -15.66
N GLN A 357 12.41 -14.41 -16.87
CA GLN A 357 11.87 -13.32 -17.68
C GLN A 357 10.97 -13.82 -18.79
N VAL A 358 10.05 -12.97 -19.22
CA VAL A 358 9.14 -13.21 -20.33
C VAL A 358 9.34 -12.16 -21.40
N VAL A 359 9.73 -12.58 -22.60
CA VAL A 359 9.88 -11.70 -23.75
C VAL A 359 8.80 -12.04 -24.78
N LYS A 360 8.00 -11.03 -25.17
CA LYS A 360 7.03 -11.18 -26.25
C LYS A 360 7.75 -11.27 -27.60
N LEU A 361 7.50 -12.34 -28.34
CA LEU A 361 8.01 -12.54 -29.70
C LEU A 361 6.88 -12.37 -30.71
N LEU A 362 7.14 -11.62 -31.76
CA LEU A 362 6.23 -11.46 -32.89
C LEU A 362 6.82 -12.19 -34.10
N LYS A 363 6.21 -13.33 -34.50
CA LYS A 363 6.58 -14.08 -35.71
C LYS A 363 5.63 -13.73 -36.86
N TYR A 364 6.20 -13.38 -38.00
CA TYR A 364 5.47 -13.15 -39.25
C TYR A 364 5.85 -14.19 -40.32
N ASN A 365 5.11 -14.26 -41.43
CA ASN A 365 5.33 -15.17 -42.54
C ASN A 365 6.51 -14.77 -43.45
#